data_9aac6a8d8e10dc79fbceef6e952de97c
#
_entry.id   9aac6a8d8e10dc79fbceef6e952de97c
#
_cell.length_a   1.000
_cell.length_b   1.000
_cell.length_c   1.000
_cell.angle_alpha   90.00
_cell.angle_beta   90.00
_cell.angle_gamma   90.00
#
_symmetry.space_group_name_H-M   'P 1'
#
loop_
_entity.id
_entity.type
_entity.pdbx_description
1 polymer ?
#
loop_
_entity_poly.entity_id
_entity_poly.type
_entity_poly.pdbx_seq_one_letter_code
_entity_poly.pdbx_strand_id
1 'polypeptide(L)' 'MIEICVALLMYLNGQIVEHTYKEKMSECLKSKRIAEREVNPQSVRFSCKKLEAETEIYKGRKYITKIIKE' A
#
# COMPACT_ATOMS: atom_id res chain seq x y z
N MET A 1 7.21 7.34 13.14
CA MET A 1 8.40 7.73 12.33
C MET A 1 7.95 8.06 10.92
N ILE A 2 8.42 9.18 10.40
CA ILE A 2 8.08 9.59 9.03
C ILE A 2 9.21 9.17 8.10
N GLU A 3 8.88 8.46 7.03
CA GLU A 3 9.88 7.97 6.09
C GLU A 3 9.29 7.85 4.67
N ILE A 4 10.18 7.79 3.69
CA ILE A 4 9.79 7.47 2.32
C ILE A 4 9.79 5.95 2.20
N CYS A 5 8.67 5.39 1.78
CA CYS A 5 8.50 3.95 1.66
C CYS A 5 7.68 3.59 0.44
N VAL A 6 7.69 2.30 0.11
CA VAL A 6 6.82 1.75 -0.93
C VAL A 6 5.52 1.30 -0.27
N ALA A 7 4.40 1.68 -0.84
CA ALA A 7 3.10 1.29 -0.32
C ALA A 7 2.24 0.66 -1.41
N LEU A 8 1.53 -0.40 -1.03
CA LEU A 8 0.48 -0.97 -1.85
C LEU A 8 -0.83 -0.29 -1.43
N LEU A 9 -1.42 0.46 -2.35
CA LEU A 9 -2.66 1.18 -2.11
C LEU A 9 -3.82 0.44 -2.75
N MET A 10 -4.89 0.27 -1.98
CA MET A 10 -6.14 -0.31 -2.46
C MET A 10 -7.17 0.79 -2.58
N TYR A 11 -7.71 0.94 -3.79
CA TYR A 11 -8.75 1.92 -4.09
C TYR A 11 -10.09 1.22 -4.28
N LEU A 12 -11.11 1.75 -3.65
CA LEU A 12 -12.49 1.32 -3.86
C LEU A 12 -13.29 2.53 -4.32
N ASN A 13 -13.83 2.46 -5.54
CA ASN A 13 -14.59 3.57 -6.14
C ASN A 13 -13.82 4.91 -6.12
N GLY A 14 -12.52 4.84 -6.39
CA GLY A 14 -11.66 6.02 -6.48
C GLY A 14 -11.13 6.54 -5.16
N GLN A 15 -11.44 5.88 -4.05
CA GLN A 15 -10.95 6.28 -2.72
C GLN A 15 -10.00 5.22 -2.15
N ILE A 16 -8.96 5.69 -1.48
CA ILE A 16 -8.02 4.79 -0.79
C ILE A 16 -8.71 4.24 0.45
N VAL A 17 -8.89 2.91 0.49
CA VAL A 17 -9.51 2.23 1.63
C VAL A 17 -8.51 1.43 2.43
N GLU A 18 -7.34 1.15 1.85
CA GLU A 18 -6.31 0.38 2.53
C GLU A 18 -4.94 0.76 1.99
N HIS A 19 -3.93 0.74 2.87
CA HIS A 19 -2.54 0.95 2.50
C HIS A 19 -1.67 -0.03 3.26
N THR A 20 -0.75 -0.67 2.56
CA THR A 20 0.12 -1.69 3.14
C THR A 20 1.58 -1.31 2.89
N TYR A 21 2.39 -1.36 3.94
CA TYR A 21 3.82 -1.12 3.85
C TYR A 21 4.50 -2.27 3.11
N LYS A 22 5.37 -1.92 2.16
CA LYS A 22 6.25 -2.87 1.47
C LYS A 22 7.68 -2.38 1.54
N GLU A 23 8.63 -3.29 1.64
CA GLU A 23 10.05 -2.93 1.70
C GLU A 23 10.62 -2.56 0.34
N LYS A 24 10.13 -3.22 -0.71
CA LYS A 24 10.65 -3.06 -2.08
C LYS A 24 9.50 -2.94 -3.06
N MET A 25 9.75 -2.19 -4.14
CA MET A 25 8.80 -2.06 -5.22
C MET A 25 8.48 -3.42 -5.86
N SER A 26 9.47 -4.30 -5.99
CA SER A 26 9.26 -5.63 -6.55
C SER A 26 8.28 -6.47 -5.73
N GLU A 27 8.36 -6.37 -4.41
CA GLU A 27 7.42 -7.06 -3.51
C GLU A 27 6.02 -6.48 -3.61
N CYS A 28 5.94 -5.16 -3.73
CA CYS A 28 4.66 -4.47 -3.92
C CYS A 28 3.98 -4.94 -5.21
N LEU A 29 4.72 -4.97 -6.31
CA LEU A 29 4.17 -5.40 -7.60
C LEU A 29 3.73 -6.85 -7.59
N LYS A 30 4.47 -7.72 -6.89
CA LYS A 30 4.09 -9.11 -6.73
C LYS A 30 2.78 -9.25 -5.95
N SER A 31 2.67 -8.55 -4.84
CA SER A 31 1.45 -8.55 -4.03
C SER A 31 0.27 -7.96 -4.79
N LYS A 32 0.51 -6.89 -5.54
CA LYS A 32 -0.50 -6.26 -6.39
C LYS A 32 -1.06 -7.27 -7.39
N ARG A 33 -0.18 -8.02 -8.05
CA ARG A 33 -0.58 -9.01 -9.05
C ARG A 33 -1.44 -10.11 -8.46
N ILE A 34 -1.08 -10.59 -7.26
CA ILE A 34 -1.83 -11.61 -6.55
C ILE A 34 -3.21 -11.07 -6.13
N ALA A 35 -3.23 -9.85 -5.57
CA ALA A 35 -4.46 -9.23 -5.11
C ALA A 35 -5.44 -8.96 -6.26
N GLU A 36 -4.94 -8.54 -7.42
CA GLU A 36 -5.78 -8.27 -8.59
C GLU A 36 -6.49 -9.51 -9.11
N ARG A 37 -5.97 -10.69 -8.84
CA ARG A 37 -6.61 -11.96 -9.24
C ARG A 37 -7.82 -12.31 -8.37
N GLU A 38 -7.89 -11.74 -7.16
CA GLU A 38 -8.90 -12.09 -6.17
C GLU A 38 -10.04 -11.09 -6.07
N VAL A 39 -9.93 -9.96 -6.77
CA VAL A 39 -10.93 -8.89 -6.68
C VAL A 39 -11.52 -8.56 -8.05
N ASN A 40 -12.68 -7.91 -8.02
CA ASN A 40 -13.32 -7.40 -9.23
C ASN A 40 -12.59 -6.13 -9.70
N PRO A 41 -11.93 -6.14 -10.87
CA PRO A 41 -11.13 -5.00 -11.32
C PRO A 41 -11.98 -3.78 -11.71
N GLN A 42 -13.30 -3.91 -11.80
CA GLN A 42 -14.18 -2.79 -12.11
C GLN A 42 -14.38 -1.84 -10.95
N SER A 43 -14.37 -2.36 -9.72
CA SER A 43 -14.61 -1.53 -8.53
C SER A 43 -13.39 -1.38 -7.65
N VAL A 44 -12.45 -2.32 -7.70
CA VAL A 44 -11.26 -2.31 -6.84
C VAL A 44 -10.00 -2.19 -7.70
N ARG A 45 -9.13 -1.25 -7.34
CA ARG A 45 -7.85 -1.05 -8.01
C ARG A 45 -6.73 -1.04 -7.00
N PHE A 46 -5.56 -1.47 -7.43
CA PHE A 46 -4.35 -1.43 -6.63
C PHE A 46 -3.29 -0.59 -7.31
N SER A 47 -2.46 0.06 -6.52
CA SER A 47 -1.34 0.84 -7.03
C SER A 47 -0.15 0.70 -6.10
N CYS A 48 1.05 0.58 -6.68
CA CYS A 48 2.29 0.61 -5.94
C CYS A 48 2.93 1.98 -6.12
N LYS A 49 3.19 2.67 -5.00
CA LYS A 49 3.78 4.00 -5.04
C LYS A 49 4.87 4.15 -3.99
N LYS A 50 5.89 4.92 -4.32
CA LYS A 50 6.80 5.49 -3.34
C LYS A 50 6.16 6.74 -2.79
N LEU A 51 6.04 6.83 -1.47
CA LEU A 51 5.42 7.98 -0.84
C LEU A 51 6.03 8.22 0.54
N GLU A 52 5.75 9.41 1.07
CA GLU A 52 6.14 9.76 2.43
C GLU A 52 4.98 9.42 3.36
N ALA A 53 5.27 8.66 4.40
CA ALA A 53 4.26 8.18 5.32
C ALA A 53 4.78 8.13 6.74
N GLU A 54 3.88 8.25 7.68
CA GLU A 54 4.16 7.96 9.07
C GLU A 54 4.00 6.46 9.29
N THR A 55 5.03 5.82 9.86
CA THR A 55 5.05 4.38 10.06
C THR A 55 5.30 4.05 11.52
N GLU A 56 4.78 2.91 11.95
CA GLU A 56 5.01 2.38 13.29
C GLU A 56 5.23 0.87 13.21
N ILE A 57 5.98 0.35 14.18
CA ILE A 57 6.24 -1.09 14.32
C ILE A 57 5.31 -1.63 15.39
N TYR A 58 4.54 -2.65 15.03
CA TYR A 58 3.64 -3.33 15.94
C TYR A 58 3.79 -4.84 15.76
N LYS A 59 4.10 -5.54 16.82
CA LYS A 59 4.34 -7.00 16.82
C LYS A 59 5.35 -7.43 15.75
N GLY A 60 6.44 -6.68 15.62
CA GLY A 60 7.50 -6.97 14.67
C GLY A 60 7.19 -6.64 13.23
N ARG A 61 6.06 -6.03 12.95
CA ARG A 61 5.66 -5.61 11.61
C ARG A 61 5.55 -4.11 11.53
N LYS A 62 5.96 -3.56 10.39
CA LYS A 62 5.83 -2.13 10.13
C LYS A 62 4.52 -1.85 9.42
N TYR A 63 3.80 -0.84 9.90
CA TYR A 63 2.53 -0.40 9.34
C TYR A 63 2.58 1.07 8.99
N ILE A 64 1.87 1.44 7.94
CA ILE A 64 1.63 2.83 7.62
C ILE A 64 0.43 3.28 8.45
N THR A 65 0.65 4.28 9.30
CA THR A 65 -0.42 4.85 10.13
C THR A 65 -1.05 6.07 9.46
N LYS A 66 -0.27 6.77 8.60
CA LYS A 66 -0.76 7.96 7.91
C LYS A 66 0.07 8.22 6.66
N ILE A 67 -0.60 8.51 5.56
CA ILE A 67 0.08 8.95 4.33
C ILE A 67 0.25 10.46 4.42
N ILE A 68 1.51 10.91 4.35
CA ILE A 68 1.85 12.34 4.45
C ILE A 68 1.80 12.98 3.06
N LYS A 69 2.43 12.32 2.09
CA LYS A 69 2.53 12.86 0.74
C LYS A 69 2.66 11.72 -0.28
N GLU A 70 1.83 11.76 -1.27
CA GLU A 70 1.90 10.83 -2.39
C GLU A 70 2.90 11.24 -3.46
#